data_0841bf2fc4c968ebc94e339f192dc2a0
#
_entry.id   0841bf2fc4c968ebc94e339f192dc2a0
#
_cell.length_a   1.000
_cell.length_b   1.000
_cell.length_c   1.000
_cell.angle_alpha   90.00
_cell.angle_beta   90.00
_cell.angle_gamma   90.00
#
_symmetry.space_group_name_H-M   'P 1'
#
loop_
_entity.id
_entity.type
_entity.pdbx_description
1 polymer ?
#
loop_
_entity_poly.entity_id
_entity_poly.type
_entity_poly.pdbx_seq_one_letter_code
_entity_poly.pdbx_strand_id
1 'polypeptide(L)'
;REGRKRQGKMMDEKTIKKIVERVVNEKLGDKLYPGQTVETDEGFTKVKDPSGILKIAQSTVRCEPFEQQGVALKDVTTLEEAPNMGCGIMELNHTSFEWTLTYDEYDIVLDGTLEIEIDGRIVKAGPGEIIFIPKNSHIHFQTPDFTRYVYVTYPADWQ
;
A
#
# COMPACT_ATOMS: atom_id res chain seq x y z
N ARG A 1 1.97 2.38 53.57
CA ARG A 1 1.30 2.71 52.28
C ARG A 1 1.73 1.65 51.26
N GLU A 2 0.87 0.64 51.07
CA GLU A 2 1.11 -0.42 50.10
C GLU A 2 0.68 0.06 48.70
N GLY A 3 1.65 0.08 47.79
CA GLY A 3 1.42 0.36 46.38
C GLY A 3 0.79 -0.85 45.68
N ARG A 4 -0.49 -0.76 45.33
CA ARG A 4 -1.15 -1.74 44.46
C ARG A 4 -0.50 -1.72 43.07
N LYS A 5 0.32 -2.71 42.75
CA LYS A 5 0.73 -3.04 41.37
C LYS A 5 -0.51 -3.47 40.60
N ARG A 6 -0.95 -2.67 39.64
CA ARG A 6 -1.94 -3.10 38.64
C ARG A 6 -1.26 -4.17 37.78
N GLN A 7 -1.56 -5.42 38.04
CA GLN A 7 -1.28 -6.50 37.07
C GLN A 7 -2.21 -6.29 35.87
N GLY A 8 -1.65 -5.87 34.77
CA GLY A 8 -2.35 -5.87 33.48
C GLY A 8 -2.71 -7.33 33.13
N LYS A 9 -4.00 -7.64 33.15
CA LYS A 9 -4.50 -8.95 32.76
C LYS A 9 -4.20 -9.11 31.26
N MET A 10 -3.23 -9.96 30.92
CA MET A 10 -2.98 -10.35 29.53
C MET A 10 -4.27 -10.96 28.98
N MET A 11 -4.73 -10.45 27.83
CA MET A 11 -5.88 -11.02 27.14
C MET A 11 -5.51 -12.39 26.61
N ASP A 12 -6.41 -13.36 26.75
CA ASP A 12 -6.22 -14.69 26.20
C ASP A 12 -6.34 -14.66 24.65
N GLU A 13 -5.68 -15.60 24.00
CA GLU A 13 -5.61 -15.72 22.55
C GLU A 13 -7.00 -15.77 21.88
N LYS A 14 -7.97 -16.40 22.54
CA LYS A 14 -9.34 -16.50 22.04
C LYS A 14 -10.05 -15.14 22.04
N THR A 15 -9.79 -14.33 23.05
CA THR A 15 -10.32 -12.95 23.16
C THR A 15 -9.68 -12.05 22.10
N ILE A 16 -8.35 -12.16 21.91
CA ILE A 16 -7.62 -11.43 20.87
C ILE A 16 -8.19 -11.79 19.49
N LYS A 17 -8.35 -13.08 19.19
CA LYS A 17 -8.92 -13.55 17.92
C LYS A 17 -10.32 -12.98 17.66
N LYS A 18 -11.20 -12.98 18.66
CA LYS A 18 -12.54 -12.39 18.52
C LYS A 18 -12.52 -10.88 18.27
N ILE A 19 -11.59 -10.15 18.90
CA ILE A 19 -11.45 -8.72 18.69
C ILE A 19 -10.96 -8.47 17.25
N VAL A 20 -9.95 -9.22 16.79
CA VAL A 20 -9.44 -9.13 15.42
C VAL A 20 -10.56 -9.43 14.42
N GLU A 21 -11.30 -10.53 14.58
CA GLU A 21 -12.43 -10.89 13.71
C GLU A 21 -13.48 -9.78 13.67
N ARG A 22 -13.81 -9.17 14.82
CA ARG A 22 -14.77 -8.06 14.88
C ARG A 22 -14.25 -6.83 14.12
N VAL A 23 -13.01 -6.42 14.38
CA VAL A 23 -12.39 -5.26 13.71
C VAL A 23 -12.32 -5.47 12.20
N VAL A 24 -12.00 -6.69 11.77
CA VAL A 24 -11.96 -7.06 10.35
C VAL A 24 -13.35 -6.98 9.73
N ASN A 25 -14.37 -7.55 10.38
CA ASN A 25 -15.75 -7.48 9.89
C ASN A 25 -16.27 -6.04 9.83
N GLU A 26 -15.92 -5.20 10.81
CA GLU A 26 -16.27 -3.77 10.82
C GLU A 26 -15.53 -2.97 9.73
N LYS A 27 -14.27 -3.30 9.45
CA LYS A 27 -13.42 -2.57 8.50
C LYS A 27 -13.54 -3.05 7.06
N LEU A 28 -13.75 -4.35 6.86
CA LEU A 28 -13.79 -4.98 5.55
C LEU A 28 -15.19 -5.36 5.09
N GLY A 29 -16.18 -5.34 6.01
CA GLY A 29 -17.56 -5.72 5.73
C GLY A 29 -17.76 -7.20 5.36
N ASP A 30 -16.71 -8.02 5.49
CA ASP A 30 -16.69 -9.40 5.05
C ASP A 30 -16.51 -10.38 6.21
N LYS A 31 -17.20 -11.50 6.10
CA LYS A 31 -17.00 -12.64 6.98
C LYS A 31 -15.79 -13.46 6.53
N LEU A 32 -14.90 -13.78 7.46
CA LEU A 32 -13.81 -14.72 7.19
C LEU A 32 -14.33 -16.16 7.04
N TYR A 33 -13.76 -16.86 6.06
CA TYR A 33 -14.01 -18.28 5.84
C TYR A 33 -12.92 -19.14 6.51
N PRO A 34 -13.20 -20.44 6.75
CA PRO A 34 -12.21 -21.35 7.35
C PRO A 34 -10.87 -21.31 6.61
N GLY A 35 -9.77 -21.18 7.35
CA GLY A 35 -8.42 -21.13 6.82
C GLY A 35 -7.94 -19.75 6.38
N GLN A 36 -8.81 -18.77 6.27
CA GLN A 36 -8.41 -17.39 6.01
C GLN A 36 -7.83 -16.74 7.27
N THR A 37 -6.79 -15.96 7.10
CA THR A 37 -6.12 -15.21 8.18
C THR A 37 -6.13 -13.72 7.87
N VAL A 38 -6.11 -12.91 8.93
CA VAL A 38 -5.98 -11.45 8.83
C VAL A 38 -4.66 -11.03 9.42
N GLU A 39 -3.92 -10.25 8.68
CA GLU A 39 -2.68 -9.62 9.12
C GLU A 39 -2.87 -8.11 9.21
N THR A 40 -2.35 -7.53 10.28
CA THR A 40 -2.35 -6.07 10.53
C THR A 40 -0.97 -5.55 10.93
N ASP A 41 0.02 -6.42 10.97
CA ASP A 41 1.34 -6.16 11.56
C ASP A 41 2.17 -5.18 10.74
N GLU A 42 1.90 -5.08 9.44
CA GLU A 42 2.61 -4.18 8.52
C GLU A 42 1.98 -2.78 8.41
N GLY A 43 1.06 -2.43 9.32
CA GLY A 43 0.42 -1.12 9.34
C GLY A 43 -0.77 -0.97 8.39
N PHE A 44 -1.26 -2.07 7.82
CA PHE A 44 -2.50 -2.13 7.03
C PHE A 44 -3.18 -3.49 7.18
N THR A 45 -4.42 -3.58 6.72
CA THR A 45 -5.21 -4.81 6.84
C THR A 45 -5.12 -5.64 5.56
N LYS A 46 -4.63 -6.87 5.70
CA LYS A 46 -4.50 -7.88 4.64
C LYS A 46 -5.22 -9.15 5.06
N VAL A 47 -6.07 -9.70 4.21
CA VAL A 47 -6.66 -11.03 4.36
C VAL A 47 -5.92 -11.99 3.44
N LYS A 48 -5.45 -13.09 3.99
CA LYS A 48 -4.79 -14.18 3.26
C LYS A 48 -5.70 -15.40 3.18
N ASP A 49 -5.92 -15.88 1.98
CA ASP A 49 -6.61 -17.13 1.72
C ASP A 49 -5.60 -18.28 1.58
N PRO A 50 -5.92 -19.51 1.99
CA PRO A 50 -5.03 -20.67 1.82
C PRO A 50 -4.61 -20.94 0.36
N SER A 51 -5.37 -20.47 -0.61
CA SER A 51 -5.04 -20.56 -2.04
C SER A 51 -3.90 -19.64 -2.48
N GLY A 52 -3.49 -18.70 -1.63
CA GLY A 52 -2.54 -17.63 -1.97
C GLY A 52 -3.20 -16.35 -2.45
N ILE A 53 -4.53 -16.30 -2.56
CA ILE A 53 -5.25 -15.06 -2.87
C ILE A 53 -5.15 -14.11 -1.69
N LEU A 54 -4.86 -12.84 -1.99
CA LEU A 54 -4.72 -11.76 -1.01
C LEU A 54 -5.79 -10.70 -1.25
N LYS A 55 -6.38 -10.19 -0.17
CA LYS A 55 -7.23 -9.00 -0.20
C LYS A 55 -6.60 -7.92 0.67
N ILE A 56 -6.30 -6.77 0.09
CA ILE A 56 -5.73 -5.63 0.78
C ILE A 56 -6.77 -4.52 0.90
N ALA A 57 -7.02 -4.05 2.12
CA ALA A 57 -7.83 -2.87 2.35
C ALA A 57 -6.97 -1.61 2.15
N GLN A 58 -6.90 -1.10 0.93
CA GLN A 58 -6.00 -0.01 0.56
C GLN A 58 -6.21 1.25 1.40
N SER A 59 -7.43 1.52 1.86
CA SER A 59 -7.73 2.67 2.72
C SER A 59 -7.07 2.59 4.11
N THR A 60 -6.63 1.40 4.53
CA THR A 60 -5.92 1.20 5.79
C THR A 60 -4.41 1.35 5.66
N VAL A 61 -3.88 1.34 4.43
CA VAL A 61 -2.44 1.45 4.17
C VAL A 61 -1.93 2.82 4.62
N ARG A 62 -0.90 2.82 5.47
CA ARG A 62 -0.16 4.01 5.87
C ARG A 62 1.18 3.99 5.18
N CYS A 63 1.40 4.95 4.29
CA CYS A 63 2.67 5.11 3.60
C CYS A 63 3.74 5.61 4.58
N GLU A 64 4.96 5.15 4.38
CA GLU A 64 6.14 5.54 5.14
C GLU A 64 7.00 6.48 4.29
N PRO A 65 7.66 7.48 4.89
CA PRO A 65 8.55 8.37 4.15
C PRO A 65 9.59 7.60 3.33
N PHE A 66 9.77 8.03 2.10
CA PHE A 66 10.79 7.51 1.20
C PHE A 66 11.97 8.50 1.08
N GLU A 67 13.00 8.15 0.31
CA GLU A 67 14.23 8.96 0.22
C GLU A 67 14.01 10.38 -0.28
N GLN A 68 13.06 10.58 -1.21
CA GLN A 68 12.76 11.88 -1.77
C GLN A 68 11.77 12.64 -0.88
N GLN A 69 12.02 13.92 -0.70
CA GLN A 69 11.12 14.79 0.06
C GLN A 69 9.74 14.86 -0.59
N GLY A 70 8.70 14.74 0.23
CA GLY A 70 7.30 14.77 -0.23
C GLY A 70 6.83 13.44 -0.83
N VAL A 71 7.63 12.38 -0.72
CA VAL A 71 7.30 11.03 -1.19
C VAL A 71 7.14 10.10 0.00
N ALA A 72 6.05 9.35 0.00
CA ALA A 72 5.83 8.25 0.93
C ALA A 72 5.24 7.06 0.19
N LEU A 73 5.60 5.85 0.58
CA LEU A 73 5.08 4.64 -0.06
C LEU A 73 4.99 3.46 0.91
N LYS A 74 4.26 2.44 0.50
CA LYS A 74 4.18 1.15 1.18
C LYS A 74 3.91 0.05 0.17
N ASP A 75 4.82 -0.92 0.04
CA ASP A 75 4.54 -2.17 -0.64
C ASP A 75 3.47 -2.95 0.14
N VAL A 76 2.46 -3.47 -0.56
CA VAL A 76 1.36 -4.21 0.06
C VAL A 76 1.45 -5.72 -0.18
N THR A 77 2.40 -6.16 -1.00
CA THR A 77 2.77 -7.56 -1.18
C THR A 77 4.27 -7.73 -1.02
N THR A 78 4.69 -8.86 -0.47
CA THR A 78 6.10 -9.24 -0.40
C THR A 78 6.50 -10.03 -1.64
N LEU A 79 7.81 -10.16 -1.90
CA LEU A 79 8.33 -11.00 -2.99
C LEU A 79 8.01 -12.49 -2.80
N GLU A 80 7.80 -12.94 -1.56
CA GLU A 80 7.35 -14.31 -1.27
C GLU A 80 5.88 -14.50 -1.66
N GLU A 81 5.01 -13.53 -1.34
CA GLU A 81 3.58 -13.58 -1.67
C GLU A 81 3.33 -13.39 -3.17
N ALA A 82 4.07 -12.48 -3.81
CA ALA A 82 3.89 -12.10 -5.20
C ALA A 82 5.26 -11.98 -5.91
N PRO A 83 5.89 -13.10 -6.28
CA PRO A 83 7.26 -13.10 -6.79
C PRO A 83 7.43 -12.46 -8.17
N ASN A 84 6.35 -12.33 -8.94
CA ASN A 84 6.42 -11.82 -10.31
C ASN A 84 5.95 -10.37 -10.45
N MET A 85 5.01 -9.93 -9.63
CA MET A 85 4.40 -8.60 -9.72
C MET A 85 4.44 -7.91 -8.36
N GLY A 86 4.95 -6.68 -8.33
CA GLY A 86 4.88 -5.81 -7.16
C GLY A 86 3.58 -5.03 -7.12
N CYS A 87 3.12 -4.70 -5.92
CA CYS A 87 2.00 -3.79 -5.72
C CYS A 87 2.21 -2.99 -4.45
N GLY A 88 1.92 -1.69 -4.52
CA GLY A 88 2.01 -0.79 -3.39
C GLY A 88 1.16 0.44 -3.53
N ILE A 89 1.22 1.28 -2.51
CA ILE A 89 0.59 2.60 -2.48
C ILE A 89 1.69 3.65 -2.39
N MET A 90 1.57 4.69 -3.18
CA MET A 90 2.44 5.86 -3.11
C MET A 90 1.62 7.13 -2.88
N GLU A 91 2.18 8.02 -2.11
CA GLU A 91 1.66 9.37 -1.87
C GLU A 91 2.74 10.39 -2.24
N LEU A 92 2.35 11.38 -3.02
CA LEU A 92 3.17 12.54 -3.34
C LEU A 92 2.53 13.79 -2.77
N ASN A 93 3.34 14.72 -2.27
CA ASN A 93 2.88 15.96 -1.69
C ASN A 93 3.82 17.09 -2.12
N HIS A 94 3.34 18.01 -3.00
CA HIS A 94 4.09 19.15 -3.51
C HIS A 94 5.52 18.79 -3.91
N THR A 95 5.69 17.79 -4.76
CA THR A 95 7.01 17.25 -5.10
C THR A 95 7.13 16.92 -6.57
N SER A 96 8.37 16.91 -7.04
CA SER A 96 8.79 16.38 -8.34
C SER A 96 10.13 15.69 -8.13
N PHE A 97 10.26 14.44 -8.55
CA PHE A 97 11.51 13.72 -8.44
C PHE A 97 11.76 12.86 -9.68
N GLU A 98 13.02 12.80 -10.07
CA GLU A 98 13.52 12.06 -11.22
C GLU A 98 13.59 10.56 -10.89
N TRP A 99 13.16 9.74 -11.85
CA TRP A 99 13.22 8.29 -11.73
C TRP A 99 13.40 7.62 -13.09
N THR A 100 14.25 6.59 -13.13
CA THR A 100 14.36 5.72 -14.30
C THR A 100 13.81 4.34 -13.95
N LEU A 101 12.77 3.92 -14.65
CA LEU A 101 12.14 2.63 -14.41
C LEU A 101 12.96 1.50 -15.02
N THR A 102 13.30 0.51 -14.22
CA THR A 102 13.91 -0.76 -14.69
C THR A 102 12.86 -1.86 -14.88
N TYR A 103 11.59 -1.51 -14.81
CA TYR A 103 10.39 -2.35 -14.82
C TYR A 103 9.27 -1.63 -15.58
N ASP A 104 8.23 -2.37 -15.96
CA ASP A 104 6.96 -1.79 -16.40
C ASP A 104 6.09 -1.46 -15.20
N GLU A 105 5.32 -0.36 -15.27
CA GLU A 105 4.48 0.09 -14.16
C GLU A 105 3.11 0.54 -14.65
N TYR A 106 2.08 0.17 -13.88
CA TYR A 106 0.76 0.80 -13.92
C TYR A 106 0.55 1.60 -12.65
N ASP A 107 0.11 2.86 -12.81
CA ASP A 107 -0.33 3.72 -11.72
C ASP A 107 -1.84 3.95 -11.81
N ILE A 108 -2.57 3.58 -10.79
CA ILE A 108 -4.02 3.75 -10.68
C ILE A 108 -4.28 4.85 -9.64
N VAL A 109 -4.73 6.01 -10.10
CA VAL A 109 -4.94 7.17 -9.23
C VAL A 109 -6.19 6.97 -8.37
N LEU A 110 -6.04 7.13 -7.06
CA LEU A 110 -7.11 7.05 -6.06
C LEU A 110 -7.58 8.43 -5.62
N ASP A 111 -6.65 9.37 -5.49
CA ASP A 111 -6.94 10.73 -5.02
C ASP A 111 -5.91 11.72 -5.58
N GLY A 112 -6.32 12.98 -5.74
CA GLY A 112 -5.47 14.07 -6.21
C GLY A 112 -5.08 13.97 -7.69
N THR A 113 -3.91 14.49 -8.04
CA THR A 113 -3.42 14.55 -9.41
C THR A 113 -2.02 14.01 -9.52
N LEU A 114 -1.85 12.94 -10.29
CA LEU A 114 -0.54 12.41 -10.68
C LEU A 114 -0.12 12.99 -12.02
N GLU A 115 1.09 13.48 -12.10
CA GLU A 115 1.71 13.93 -13.34
C GLU A 115 3.01 13.16 -13.56
N ILE A 116 3.18 12.67 -14.79
CA ILE A 116 4.42 12.06 -15.27
C ILE A 116 5.00 12.99 -16.33
N GLU A 117 6.13 13.61 -16.01
CA GLU A 117 6.86 14.45 -16.98
C GLU A 117 7.88 13.58 -17.72
N ILE A 118 7.91 13.69 -19.04
CA ILE A 118 8.89 13.06 -19.92
C ILE A 118 9.19 13.96 -21.12
N ASP A 119 10.45 14.27 -21.35
CA ASP A 119 10.92 15.10 -22.48
C ASP A 119 10.16 16.44 -22.64
N GLY A 120 9.88 17.12 -21.53
CA GLY A 120 9.13 18.38 -21.51
C GLY A 120 7.63 18.26 -21.74
N ARG A 121 7.09 17.04 -21.77
CA ARG A 121 5.64 16.76 -21.87
C ARG A 121 5.13 16.22 -20.56
N ILE A 122 3.87 16.48 -20.24
CA ILE A 122 3.21 15.97 -19.02
C ILE A 122 2.06 15.07 -19.43
N VAL A 123 2.06 13.85 -18.89
CA VAL A 123 0.88 12.96 -18.86
C VAL A 123 0.25 13.10 -17.48
N LYS A 124 -1.01 13.51 -17.45
CA LYS A 124 -1.74 13.81 -16.21
C LYS A 124 -2.89 12.83 -16.02
N ALA A 125 -3.08 12.39 -14.79
CA ALA A 125 -4.21 11.53 -14.37
C ALA A 125 -4.82 12.00 -13.04
N GLY A 126 -6.13 11.88 -12.94
CA GLY A 126 -6.93 12.08 -11.73
C GLY A 126 -7.55 10.77 -11.23
N PRO A 127 -8.37 10.83 -10.16
CA PRO A 127 -9.00 9.64 -9.57
C PRO A 127 -9.77 8.81 -10.59
N GLY A 128 -9.51 7.49 -10.60
CA GLY A 128 -10.11 6.55 -11.53
C GLY A 128 -9.39 6.42 -12.87
N GLU A 129 -8.37 7.22 -13.14
CA GLU A 129 -7.55 7.12 -14.35
C GLU A 129 -6.29 6.30 -14.08
N ILE A 130 -5.74 5.73 -15.16
CA ILE A 130 -4.61 4.80 -15.12
C ILE A 130 -3.52 5.32 -16.07
N ILE A 131 -2.28 5.37 -15.58
CA ILE A 131 -1.10 5.62 -16.41
C ILE A 131 -0.32 4.32 -16.53
N PHE A 132 0.16 4.01 -17.73
CA PHE A 132 1.14 2.97 -17.96
C PHE A 132 2.49 3.62 -18.28
N ILE A 133 3.54 3.18 -17.61
CA ILE A 133 4.90 3.64 -17.83
C ILE A 133 5.76 2.44 -18.25
N PRO A 134 6.26 2.42 -19.49
CA PRO A 134 7.08 1.32 -19.95
C PRO A 134 8.47 1.33 -19.31
N LYS A 135 9.04 0.15 -19.15
CA LYS A 135 10.44 -0.04 -18.74
C LYS A 135 11.39 0.84 -19.56
N ASN A 136 12.45 1.32 -18.91
CA ASN A 136 13.47 2.23 -19.42
C ASN A 136 12.98 3.67 -19.65
N SER A 137 11.80 4.03 -19.20
CA SER A 137 11.37 5.43 -19.18
C SER A 137 12.19 6.20 -18.14
N HIS A 138 12.69 7.36 -18.54
CA HIS A 138 13.35 8.32 -17.67
C HIS A 138 12.41 9.53 -17.48
N ILE A 139 11.86 9.66 -16.31
CA ILE A 139 10.72 10.53 -16.05
C ILE A 139 10.90 11.33 -14.75
N HIS A 140 9.99 12.29 -14.54
CA HIS A 140 9.71 12.80 -13.20
C HIS A 140 8.31 12.35 -12.77
N PHE A 141 8.22 11.73 -11.60
CA PHE A 141 6.96 11.64 -10.86
C PHE A 141 6.72 12.97 -10.17
N GLN A 142 5.54 13.53 -10.34
CA GLN A 142 5.24 14.82 -9.72
C GLN A 142 3.76 15.02 -9.42
N THR A 143 3.49 15.96 -8.54
CA THR A 143 2.17 16.50 -8.27
C THR A 143 2.28 17.97 -7.90
N PRO A 144 1.37 18.85 -8.40
CA PRO A 144 1.36 20.24 -7.97
C PRO A 144 0.85 20.41 -6.55
N ASP A 145 0.10 19.45 -6.03
CA ASP A 145 -0.56 19.51 -4.73
C ASP A 145 -0.39 18.18 -3.98
N PHE A 146 -1.26 17.23 -4.24
CA PHE A 146 -1.26 15.90 -3.62
C PHE A 146 -1.73 14.85 -4.61
N THR A 147 -1.21 13.64 -4.46
CA THR A 147 -1.80 12.45 -5.10
C THR A 147 -1.57 11.21 -4.25
N ARG A 148 -2.51 10.28 -4.34
CA ARG A 148 -2.41 8.92 -3.80
C ARG A 148 -2.78 7.95 -4.91
N TYR A 149 -1.94 6.98 -5.17
CA TYR A 149 -2.15 6.01 -6.23
C TYR A 149 -1.63 4.62 -5.88
N VAL A 150 -2.20 3.61 -6.53
CA VAL A 150 -1.68 2.24 -6.51
C VAL A 150 -0.66 2.13 -7.61
N TYR A 151 0.55 1.65 -7.32
CA TYR A 151 1.50 1.22 -8.33
C TYR A 151 1.52 -0.31 -8.42
N VAL A 152 1.64 -0.81 -9.65
CA VAL A 152 1.81 -2.24 -9.96
C VAL A 152 3.01 -2.37 -10.88
N THR A 153 4.00 -3.17 -10.47
CA THR A 153 5.28 -3.30 -11.17
C THR A 153 5.51 -4.71 -11.70
N TYR A 154 6.18 -4.80 -12.85
CA TYR A 154 6.71 -6.06 -13.38
C TYR A 154 8.11 -5.84 -13.94
N PRO A 155 9.14 -6.57 -13.45
CA PRO A 155 9.12 -7.55 -12.36
C PRO A 155 8.82 -6.93 -10.98
N ALA A 156 8.56 -7.80 -9.99
CA ALA A 156 8.17 -7.40 -8.64
C ALA A 156 9.26 -6.63 -7.87
N ASP A 157 10.52 -6.96 -8.11
CA ASP A 157 11.68 -6.30 -7.52
C ASP A 157 11.98 -5.02 -8.31
N TRP A 158 11.47 -3.91 -7.82
CA TRP A 158 11.57 -2.60 -8.46
C TRP A 158 12.64 -1.68 -7.84
N GLN A 159 13.23 -2.07 -6.69
CA GLN A 159 14.26 -1.34 -5.95
C GLN A 159 15.68 -1.66 -6.42
#